data_2cc2f7730fbb7d7ad94990c541e061bc
#
_entry.id   2cc2f7730fbb7d7ad94990c541e061bc
#
_cell.length_a   1.000
_cell.length_b   1.000
_cell.length_c   1.000
_cell.angle_alpha   90.00
_cell.angle_beta   90.00
_cell.angle_gamma   90.00
#
_symmetry.space_group_name_H-M   'P 1'
#
loop_
_entity.id
_entity.type
_entity.pdbx_description
1 polymer ?
#
loop_
_entity_poly.entity_id
_entity_poly.type
_entity_poly.pdbx_seq_one_letter_code
_entity_poly.pdbx_strand_id
1 'polypeptide(L)'
;VPSDMVGTVIEKMGPRKAEMVGMKPMGDSGTTRLRFHVPARGLFGYRSEFLTDTRGEGILHHTFSEWGPWAGPLRGRSRGVLVADRQGVAVGFALFNLQERSTMFVRPGDPVYTGMIVGENVRQDDMDVNVTKEKKLTNMRTTSSDENIKLEPPRQITLELALEFIEDDELIEVTPGGIRLRKRILDVNQRRKAGKRRAQG
;
A
#
# COMPACT_ATOMS: atom_id res chain seq x y z
N VAL A 1 5.84 -21.90 -11.69
CA VAL A 1 6.94 -20.96 -11.39
C VAL A 1 8.28 -21.59 -11.75
N PRO A 2 9.31 -20.80 -12.10
CA PRO A 2 10.68 -21.28 -12.18
C PRO A 2 11.11 -21.98 -10.89
N SER A 3 11.87 -23.07 -11.00
CA SER A 3 12.20 -23.92 -9.84
C SER A 3 13.07 -23.23 -8.78
N ASP A 4 13.87 -22.25 -9.18
CA ASP A 4 14.68 -21.41 -8.30
C ASP A 4 13.84 -20.41 -7.46
N MET A 5 12.59 -20.14 -7.86
CA MET A 5 11.69 -19.19 -7.20
C MET A 5 10.61 -19.86 -6.33
N VAL A 6 10.61 -21.19 -6.28
CA VAL A 6 9.63 -21.98 -5.49
C VAL A 6 9.65 -21.56 -4.01
N GLY A 7 10.84 -21.41 -3.42
CA GLY A 7 10.98 -21.01 -2.02
C GLY A 7 10.36 -19.67 -1.71
N THR A 8 10.61 -18.66 -2.56
CA THR A 8 10.04 -17.31 -2.42
C THR A 8 8.51 -17.33 -2.45
N VAL A 9 7.92 -18.09 -3.39
CA VAL A 9 6.47 -18.20 -3.49
C VAL A 9 5.85 -18.87 -2.26
N ILE A 10 6.48 -19.94 -1.76
CA ILE A 10 5.99 -20.63 -0.55
C ILE A 10 6.05 -19.69 0.66
N GLU A 11 7.15 -18.97 0.84
CA GLU A 11 7.32 -17.99 1.92
C GLU A 11 6.25 -16.91 1.89
N LYS A 12 5.94 -16.36 0.71
CA LYS A 12 4.92 -15.33 0.52
C LYS A 12 3.47 -15.83 0.72
N MET A 13 3.22 -17.09 0.43
CA MET A 13 1.90 -17.70 0.61
C MET A 13 1.58 -18.02 2.07
N GLY A 14 2.56 -18.27 2.91
CA GLY A 14 2.37 -18.58 4.34
C GLY A 14 1.59 -17.51 5.12
N PRO A 15 2.01 -16.22 5.14
CA PRO A 15 1.28 -15.13 5.80
C PRO A 15 -0.13 -14.91 5.24
N ARG A 16 -0.40 -15.35 4.01
CA ARG A 16 -1.69 -15.28 3.32
C ARG A 16 -2.64 -16.44 3.69
N LYS A 17 -2.24 -17.25 4.69
CA LYS A 17 -3.00 -18.42 5.16
C LYS A 17 -3.21 -19.49 4.08
N ALA A 18 -2.27 -19.61 3.17
CA ALA A 18 -2.28 -20.64 2.15
C ALA A 18 -1.72 -21.96 2.69
N GLU A 19 -2.41 -23.05 2.37
CA GLU A 19 -1.99 -24.41 2.67
C GLU A 19 -1.51 -25.06 1.37
N MET A 20 -0.26 -25.52 1.34
CA MET A 20 0.27 -26.19 0.17
C MET A 20 -0.29 -27.60 0.04
N VAL A 21 -0.98 -27.86 -1.06
CA VAL A 21 -1.63 -29.15 -1.36
C VAL A 21 -0.76 -30.03 -2.23
N GLY A 22 0.17 -29.44 -2.96
CA GLY A 22 1.07 -30.20 -3.82
C GLY A 22 2.11 -29.38 -4.53
N MET A 23 3.21 -30.04 -4.85
CA MET A 23 4.31 -29.52 -5.62
C MET A 23 4.73 -30.60 -6.64
N LYS A 24 4.83 -30.23 -7.92
CA LYS A 24 5.22 -31.15 -8.99
C LYS A 24 6.12 -30.46 -10.01
N PRO A 25 7.33 -30.98 -10.25
CA PRO A 25 8.15 -30.52 -11.37
C PRO A 25 7.42 -30.76 -12.70
N MET A 26 7.58 -29.85 -13.64
CA MET A 26 6.95 -29.90 -14.97
C MET A 26 7.97 -30.31 -16.03
N GLY A 27 8.30 -31.60 -16.08
CA GLY A 27 9.28 -32.13 -17.05
C GLY A 27 10.67 -31.49 -16.90
N ASP A 28 11.40 -31.39 -17.98
CA ASP A 28 12.78 -30.83 -18.03
C ASP A 28 12.80 -29.30 -18.23
N SER A 29 11.63 -28.64 -18.12
CA SER A 29 11.51 -27.19 -18.40
C SER A 29 12.06 -26.29 -17.29
N GLY A 30 12.61 -26.83 -16.20
CA GLY A 30 13.06 -26.05 -15.04
C GLY A 30 11.93 -25.32 -14.31
N THR A 31 10.67 -25.72 -14.55
CA THR A 31 9.49 -25.13 -13.91
C THR A 31 8.84 -26.10 -12.95
N THR A 32 8.22 -25.55 -11.88
CA THR A 32 7.52 -26.32 -10.85
C THR A 32 6.09 -25.81 -10.71
N ARG A 33 5.12 -26.72 -10.72
CA ARG A 33 3.73 -26.42 -10.40
C ARG A 33 3.51 -26.53 -8.90
N LEU A 34 3.06 -25.42 -8.31
CA LEU A 34 2.64 -25.36 -6.92
C LEU A 34 1.10 -25.30 -6.87
N ARG A 35 0.50 -25.99 -5.93
CA ARG A 35 -0.94 -25.95 -5.68
C ARG A 35 -1.19 -25.63 -4.22
N PHE A 36 -2.05 -24.64 -4.00
CA PHE A 36 -2.43 -24.19 -2.66
C PHE A 36 -3.97 -24.15 -2.51
N HIS A 37 -4.44 -24.42 -1.30
CA HIS A 37 -5.73 -23.93 -0.81
C HIS A 37 -5.47 -22.61 -0.06
N VAL A 38 -6.22 -21.57 -0.42
CA VAL A 38 -6.00 -20.24 0.14
C VAL A 38 -7.32 -19.50 0.26
N PRO A 39 -7.59 -18.77 1.37
CA PRO A 39 -8.73 -17.91 1.46
C PRO A 39 -8.72 -16.87 0.33
N ALA A 40 -9.85 -16.66 -0.35
CA ALA A 40 -9.96 -15.76 -1.51
C ALA A 40 -9.36 -14.36 -1.22
N ARG A 41 -9.57 -13.82 -0.01
CA ARG A 41 -8.99 -12.54 0.43
C ARG A 41 -7.47 -12.56 0.55
N GLY A 42 -6.84 -13.72 0.73
CA GLY A 42 -5.38 -13.89 0.74
C GLY A 42 -4.73 -13.70 -0.64
N LEU A 43 -5.53 -13.73 -1.71
CA LEU A 43 -5.07 -13.50 -3.08
C LEU A 43 -5.15 -12.03 -3.50
N PHE A 44 -5.82 -11.16 -2.71
CA PHE A 44 -5.87 -9.74 -3.05
C PHE A 44 -4.44 -9.17 -3.11
N GLY A 45 -4.15 -8.44 -4.21
CA GLY A 45 -2.85 -7.85 -4.49
C GLY A 45 -1.70 -8.82 -4.77
N TYR A 46 -1.85 -10.11 -4.45
CA TYR A 46 -0.78 -11.09 -4.61
C TYR A 46 -0.28 -11.24 -6.06
N ARG A 47 -1.14 -10.99 -7.04
CA ARG A 47 -0.74 -11.11 -8.46
C ARG A 47 0.42 -10.19 -8.82
N SER A 48 0.41 -8.95 -8.34
CA SER A 48 1.49 -7.98 -8.62
C SER A 48 2.78 -8.37 -7.93
N GLU A 49 2.70 -8.81 -6.66
CA GLU A 49 3.83 -9.31 -5.90
C GLU A 49 4.42 -10.58 -6.56
N PHE A 50 3.55 -11.52 -6.90
CA PHE A 50 3.93 -12.76 -7.58
C PHE A 50 4.67 -12.53 -8.91
N LEU A 51 4.20 -11.61 -9.75
CA LEU A 51 4.88 -11.27 -11.00
C LEU A 51 6.25 -10.64 -10.74
N THR A 52 6.38 -9.80 -9.72
CA THR A 52 7.65 -9.22 -9.31
C THR A 52 8.62 -10.30 -8.81
N ASP A 53 8.16 -11.15 -7.90
CA ASP A 53 8.95 -12.23 -7.29
C ASP A 53 9.39 -13.28 -8.31
N THR A 54 8.56 -13.51 -9.34
CA THR A 54 8.85 -14.47 -10.42
C THR A 54 9.43 -13.81 -11.68
N ARG A 55 9.86 -12.55 -11.61
CA ARG A 55 10.41 -11.78 -12.75
C ARG A 55 9.52 -11.80 -14.01
N GLY A 56 8.20 -11.93 -13.80
CA GLY A 56 7.22 -12.06 -14.88
C GLY A 56 7.09 -13.44 -15.50
N GLU A 57 7.90 -14.44 -15.11
CA GLU A 57 7.89 -15.80 -15.68
C GLU A 57 6.83 -16.71 -15.04
N GLY A 58 6.32 -16.34 -13.86
CA GLY A 58 5.32 -17.12 -13.16
C GLY A 58 3.93 -17.03 -13.79
N ILE A 59 3.18 -18.13 -13.76
CA ILE A 59 1.80 -18.20 -14.20
C ILE A 59 0.93 -18.48 -12.98
N LEU A 60 0.00 -17.56 -12.69
CA LEU A 60 -0.93 -17.67 -11.57
C LEU A 60 -2.35 -17.90 -12.07
N HIS A 61 -2.95 -19.00 -11.66
CA HIS A 61 -4.36 -19.30 -11.83
C HIS A 61 -5.01 -19.61 -10.50
N HIS A 62 -6.26 -19.18 -10.33
CA HIS A 62 -7.08 -19.56 -9.18
C HIS A 62 -8.49 -19.92 -9.64
N THR A 63 -9.10 -20.84 -8.94
CA THR A 63 -10.48 -21.27 -9.13
C THR A 63 -11.13 -21.43 -7.76
N PHE A 64 -12.45 -21.30 -7.69
CA PHE A 64 -13.18 -21.65 -6.50
C PHE A 64 -13.01 -23.15 -6.20
N SER A 65 -12.70 -23.48 -4.95
CA SER A 65 -12.61 -24.84 -4.46
C SER A 65 -13.83 -25.18 -3.61
N GLU A 66 -13.95 -24.55 -2.46
CA GLU A 66 -15.03 -24.81 -1.51
C GLU A 66 -15.23 -23.64 -0.54
N TRP A 67 -16.31 -23.67 0.22
CA TRP A 67 -16.52 -22.80 1.37
C TRP A 67 -15.86 -23.43 2.59
N GLY A 68 -15.02 -22.67 3.28
CA GLY A 68 -14.29 -23.10 4.45
C GLY A 68 -14.56 -22.23 5.68
N PRO A 69 -14.10 -22.66 6.86
CA PRO A 69 -14.18 -21.86 8.07
C PRO A 69 -13.35 -20.59 7.95
N TRP A 70 -13.66 -19.62 8.80
CA TRP A 70 -12.87 -18.40 8.90
C TRP A 70 -11.41 -18.68 9.28
N ALA A 71 -10.47 -18.41 8.39
CA ALA A 71 -9.02 -18.68 8.58
C ALA A 71 -8.31 -17.67 9.51
N GLY A 72 -9.04 -16.82 10.23
CA GLY A 72 -8.49 -15.77 11.07
C GLY A 72 -8.10 -14.50 10.30
N PRO A 73 -7.64 -13.43 10.95
CA PRO A 73 -7.20 -12.21 10.28
C PRO A 73 -5.97 -12.50 9.40
N LEU A 74 -5.92 -11.88 8.24
CA LEU A 74 -4.70 -11.82 7.43
C LEU A 74 -3.76 -10.76 8.03
N ARG A 75 -2.48 -10.94 7.79
CA ARG A 75 -1.49 -9.94 8.18
C ARG A 75 -1.74 -8.67 7.36
N GLY A 76 -1.98 -7.55 8.03
CA GLY A 76 -2.06 -6.23 7.41
C GLY A 76 -0.69 -5.76 6.91
N ARG A 77 -0.63 -4.56 6.38
CA ARG A 77 0.63 -3.93 5.99
C ARG A 77 1.53 -3.76 7.22
N SER A 78 2.84 -3.82 7.00
CA SER A 78 3.85 -3.60 8.05
C SER A 78 4.23 -2.14 8.23
N ARG A 79 3.76 -1.26 7.34
CA ARG A 79 4.10 0.16 7.30
C ARG A 79 2.88 1.02 7.58
N GLY A 80 3.09 2.17 8.22
CA GLY A 80 2.06 3.16 8.43
C GLY A 80 1.73 3.97 7.16
N VAL A 81 0.86 4.95 7.31
CA VAL A 81 0.46 5.86 6.22
C VAL A 81 0.71 7.31 6.56
N LEU A 82 0.85 8.11 5.50
CA LEU A 82 0.80 9.57 5.61
C LEU A 82 -0.64 10.02 5.45
N VAL A 83 -1.15 10.74 6.43
CA VAL A 83 -2.53 11.23 6.49
C VAL A 83 -2.53 12.75 6.40
N ALA A 84 -3.28 13.31 5.47
CA ALA A 84 -3.41 14.76 5.34
C ALA A 84 -4.09 15.35 6.59
N ASP A 85 -3.46 16.38 7.18
CA ASP A 85 -3.94 17.06 8.38
C ASP A 85 -5.00 18.12 8.09
N ARG A 86 -5.14 18.52 6.83
CA ARG A 86 -6.06 19.60 6.38
C ARG A 86 -6.50 19.45 4.94
N GLN A 87 -7.54 20.21 4.61
CA GLN A 87 -8.01 20.37 3.24
C GLN A 87 -7.15 21.38 2.48
N GLY A 88 -6.98 21.15 1.17
CA GLY A 88 -6.27 22.04 0.25
C GLY A 88 -5.84 21.35 -1.03
N VAL A 89 -4.80 21.86 -1.64
CA VAL A 89 -4.18 21.32 -2.85
C VAL A 89 -2.76 20.89 -2.52
N ALA A 90 -2.38 19.69 -2.95
CA ALA A 90 -1.03 19.19 -2.75
C ALA A 90 -0.02 20.03 -3.55
N VAL A 91 1.09 20.44 -2.91
CA VAL A 91 2.12 21.27 -3.53
C VAL A 91 3.43 20.52 -3.67
N GLY A 92 4.15 20.76 -4.78
CA GLY A 92 5.39 20.07 -5.09
C GLY A 92 6.44 20.17 -3.99
N PHE A 93 6.59 21.32 -3.35
CA PHE A 93 7.54 21.52 -2.24
C PHE A 93 7.26 20.61 -1.03
N ALA A 94 5.99 20.46 -0.64
CA ALA A 94 5.64 19.60 0.47
C ALA A 94 5.86 18.12 0.12
N LEU A 95 5.46 17.70 -1.09
CA LEU A 95 5.65 16.32 -1.56
C LEU A 95 7.14 15.96 -1.67
N PHE A 96 7.98 16.87 -2.15
CA PHE A 96 9.42 16.67 -2.22
C PHE A 96 10.04 16.37 -0.85
N ASN A 97 9.66 17.10 0.18
CA ASN A 97 10.15 16.87 1.54
C ASN A 97 9.63 15.56 2.18
N LEU A 98 8.53 15.02 1.66
CA LEU A 98 7.93 13.79 2.18
C LEU A 98 8.41 12.54 1.44
N GLN A 99 8.77 12.64 0.17
CA GLN A 99 9.15 11.47 -0.65
C GLN A 99 10.39 10.73 -0.15
N GLU A 100 11.30 11.38 0.58
CA GLU A 100 12.48 10.74 1.18
C GLU A 100 12.12 9.63 2.20
N ARG A 101 10.93 9.73 2.80
CA ARG A 101 10.45 8.82 3.86
C ARG A 101 9.10 8.20 3.56
N SER A 102 8.65 8.27 2.31
CA SER A 102 7.32 7.77 1.93
C SER A 102 7.20 7.55 0.43
N THR A 103 6.29 6.67 0.06
CA THR A 103 5.82 6.53 -1.32
C THR A 103 4.50 7.28 -1.45
N MET A 104 4.48 8.34 -2.26
CA MET A 104 3.30 9.20 -2.40
C MET A 104 2.23 8.56 -3.30
N PHE A 105 0.95 8.88 -3.02
CA PHE A 105 -0.22 8.49 -3.82
C PHE A 105 -0.85 9.67 -4.56
N VAL A 106 -0.45 10.89 -4.23
CA VAL A 106 -0.97 12.14 -4.79
C VAL A 106 0.11 12.88 -5.56
N ARG A 107 -0.32 13.70 -6.53
CA ARG A 107 0.52 14.55 -7.37
C ARG A 107 0.39 16.01 -6.93
N PRO A 108 1.35 16.87 -7.29
CA PRO A 108 1.14 18.31 -7.20
C PRO A 108 -0.12 18.73 -7.98
N GLY A 109 -0.96 19.54 -7.36
CA GLY A 109 -2.24 19.96 -7.93
C GLY A 109 -3.44 19.11 -7.53
N ASP A 110 -3.24 17.93 -6.95
CA ASP A 110 -4.35 17.09 -6.50
C ASP A 110 -5.05 17.69 -5.28
N PRO A 111 -6.41 17.71 -5.26
CA PRO A 111 -7.16 18.12 -4.08
C PRO A 111 -7.04 17.07 -2.97
N VAL A 112 -6.78 17.52 -1.77
CA VAL A 112 -6.67 16.70 -0.55
C VAL A 112 -7.61 17.22 0.52
N TYR A 113 -7.98 16.35 1.45
CA TYR A 113 -8.82 16.71 2.58
C TYR A 113 -8.32 16.05 3.87
N THR A 114 -8.72 16.57 5.01
CA THR A 114 -8.35 16.04 6.34
C THR A 114 -8.71 14.56 6.45
N GLY A 115 -7.75 13.73 6.85
CA GLY A 115 -7.95 12.30 6.99
C GLY A 115 -7.75 11.48 5.70
N MET A 116 -7.50 12.12 4.55
CA MET A 116 -7.13 11.44 3.31
C MET A 116 -5.73 10.82 3.44
N ILE A 117 -5.56 9.59 3.02
CA ILE A 117 -4.26 8.92 2.95
C ILE A 117 -3.57 9.36 1.67
N VAL A 118 -2.42 9.99 1.80
CA VAL A 118 -1.66 10.62 0.70
C VAL A 118 -0.38 9.90 0.35
N GLY A 119 -0.02 8.87 1.13
CA GLY A 119 1.18 8.05 0.88
C GLY A 119 1.37 6.94 1.88
N GLU A 120 2.28 6.02 1.58
CA GLU A 120 2.77 4.96 2.48
C GLU A 120 4.03 5.45 3.20
N ASN A 121 4.05 5.34 4.52
CA ASN A 121 5.20 5.71 5.33
C ASN A 121 6.28 4.60 5.28
N VAL A 122 7.55 4.94 5.37
CA VAL A 122 8.64 3.96 5.55
C VAL A 122 8.59 3.34 6.96
N ARG A 123 8.10 4.09 7.95
CA ARG A 123 7.94 3.64 9.34
C ARG A 123 6.62 2.90 9.54
N GLN A 124 6.51 2.16 10.64
CA GLN A 124 5.30 1.41 10.98
C GLN A 124 4.13 2.30 11.43
N ASP A 125 4.42 3.48 11.98
CA ASP A 125 3.42 4.38 12.52
C ASP A 125 2.82 5.29 11.45
N ASP A 126 1.53 5.59 11.59
CA ASP A 126 0.86 6.61 10.82
C ASP A 126 1.37 8.00 11.18
N MET A 127 1.45 8.87 10.18
CA MET A 127 1.93 10.23 10.35
C MET A 127 0.95 11.24 9.75
N ASP A 128 0.47 12.18 10.57
CA ASP A 128 -0.29 13.33 10.09
C ASP A 128 0.67 14.32 9.42
N VAL A 129 0.41 14.69 8.16
CA VAL A 129 1.28 15.52 7.33
C VAL A 129 0.53 16.66 6.66
N ASN A 130 1.23 17.76 6.44
CA ASN A 130 0.73 18.89 5.67
C ASN A 130 1.32 18.86 4.25
N VAL A 131 0.54 18.36 3.30
CA VAL A 131 0.93 18.32 1.87
C VAL A 131 0.60 19.61 1.11
N THR A 132 -0.04 20.58 1.78
CA THR A 132 -0.41 21.88 1.20
C THR A 132 0.57 23.00 1.56
N LYS A 133 1.68 22.65 2.24
CA LYS A 133 2.65 23.63 2.73
C LYS A 133 3.51 24.16 1.60
N GLU A 134 3.36 25.45 1.29
CA GLU A 134 4.20 26.16 0.33
C GLU A 134 5.58 26.48 0.91
N LYS A 135 6.54 26.70 0.01
CA LYS A 135 7.86 27.24 0.39
C LYS A 135 7.67 28.67 0.89
N LYS A 136 8.09 28.96 2.12
CA LYS A 136 8.11 30.34 2.60
C LYS A 136 9.08 31.13 1.74
N LEU A 137 8.61 32.21 1.13
CA LEU A 137 9.45 33.17 0.42
C LEU A 137 10.34 33.84 1.46
N THR A 138 11.64 33.55 1.45
CA THR A 138 12.65 34.29 2.21
C THR A 138 13.24 35.36 1.30
N ASN A 139 13.34 36.61 1.77
CA ASN A 139 13.90 37.72 1.02
C ASN A 139 15.44 37.60 0.76
N MET A 140 16.05 36.51 1.20
CA MET A 140 17.46 36.21 0.87
C MET A 140 17.49 35.47 -0.49
N ARG A 141 17.85 36.22 -1.53
CA ARG A 141 18.22 35.71 -2.84
C ARG A 141 19.59 35.01 -2.74
N THR A 142 19.58 33.73 -2.38
CA THR A 142 20.71 32.87 -2.69
C THR A 142 20.47 32.30 -4.08
N THR A 143 21.29 32.71 -5.04
CA THR A 143 21.25 32.34 -6.46
C THR A 143 21.48 30.84 -6.74
N SER A 144 21.67 30.01 -5.70
CA SER A 144 21.92 28.56 -5.82
C SER A 144 20.75 27.65 -5.48
N SER A 145 19.53 28.15 -5.24
CA SER A 145 18.42 27.34 -4.71
C SER A 145 17.21 27.17 -5.61
N ASP A 146 17.29 27.47 -6.90
CA ASP A 146 16.31 27.03 -7.90
C ASP A 146 16.69 25.66 -8.49
N GLU A 147 17.08 24.72 -7.60
CA GLU A 147 17.16 23.33 -8.01
C GLU A 147 15.76 22.84 -8.42
N ASN A 148 15.67 22.34 -9.65
CA ASN A 148 14.44 21.73 -10.15
C ASN A 148 14.01 20.62 -9.19
N ILE A 149 12.86 20.78 -8.55
CA ILE A 149 12.26 19.78 -7.67
C ILE A 149 11.95 18.55 -8.50
N LYS A 150 12.72 17.47 -8.32
CA LYS A 150 12.44 16.18 -8.92
C LYS A 150 11.52 15.40 -7.98
N LEU A 151 10.31 15.11 -8.44
CA LEU A 151 9.37 14.26 -7.72
C LEU A 151 9.37 12.86 -8.33
N GLU A 152 9.40 11.86 -7.47
CA GLU A 152 9.14 10.49 -7.89
C GLU A 152 7.68 10.33 -8.33
N PRO A 153 7.40 9.55 -9.37
CA PRO A 153 6.03 9.27 -9.78
C PRO A 153 5.23 8.66 -8.63
N PRO A 154 4.04 9.16 -8.31
CA PRO A 154 3.24 8.58 -7.24
C PRO A 154 2.75 7.19 -7.62
N ARG A 155 2.64 6.32 -6.64
CA ARG A 155 2.06 4.98 -6.80
C ARG A 155 0.58 5.10 -7.11
N GLN A 156 0.16 4.53 -8.24
CA GLN A 156 -1.25 4.50 -8.60
C GLN A 156 -1.99 3.44 -7.78
N ILE A 157 -3.10 3.85 -7.18
CA ILE A 157 -3.94 2.97 -6.38
C ILE A 157 -5.02 2.37 -7.28
N THR A 158 -4.91 1.07 -7.57
CA THR A 158 -5.98 0.27 -8.17
C THR A 158 -6.91 -0.26 -7.08
N LEU A 159 -8.09 -0.78 -7.45
CA LEU A 159 -9.02 -1.34 -6.47
C LEU A 159 -8.41 -2.55 -5.73
N GLU A 160 -7.74 -3.42 -6.44
CA GLU A 160 -7.09 -4.60 -5.86
C GLU A 160 -6.01 -4.18 -4.85
N LEU A 161 -5.17 -3.22 -5.23
CA LEU A 161 -4.14 -2.68 -4.35
C LEU A 161 -4.75 -1.99 -3.12
N ALA A 162 -5.83 -1.24 -3.31
CA ALA A 162 -6.55 -0.58 -2.23
C ALA A 162 -7.10 -1.60 -1.21
N LEU A 163 -7.72 -2.70 -1.70
CA LEU A 163 -8.26 -3.76 -0.86
C LEU A 163 -7.19 -4.52 -0.06
N GLU A 164 -6.00 -4.68 -0.64
CA GLU A 164 -4.85 -5.26 0.07
C GLU A 164 -4.27 -4.30 1.10
N PHE A 165 -4.23 -3.01 0.75
CA PHE A 165 -3.50 -1.99 1.48
C PHE A 165 -4.21 -1.52 2.75
N ILE A 166 -5.56 -1.40 2.75
CA ILE A 166 -6.30 -0.82 3.86
C ILE A 166 -6.28 -1.67 5.12
N GLU A 167 -6.33 -0.98 6.26
CA GLU A 167 -6.53 -1.56 7.59
C GLU A 167 -7.94 -1.27 8.14
N ASP A 168 -8.27 -1.86 9.29
CA ASP A 168 -9.62 -1.82 9.90
C ASP A 168 -10.12 -0.39 10.20
N ASP A 169 -9.22 0.56 10.38
CA ASP A 169 -9.55 1.97 10.64
C ASP A 169 -9.55 2.83 9.39
N GLU A 170 -9.47 2.22 8.21
CA GLU A 170 -9.40 2.88 6.92
C GLU A 170 -10.58 2.53 6.02
N LEU A 171 -10.80 3.33 5.00
CA LEU A 171 -11.86 3.16 4.02
C LEU A 171 -11.33 3.48 2.61
N ILE A 172 -11.89 2.78 1.62
CA ILE A 172 -11.69 3.06 0.20
C ILE A 172 -12.85 3.93 -0.28
N GLU A 173 -12.53 5.03 -0.94
CA GLU A 173 -13.50 5.84 -1.68
C GLU A 173 -13.35 5.58 -3.16
N VAL A 174 -14.40 5.05 -3.77
CA VAL A 174 -14.47 4.85 -5.22
C VAL A 174 -15.30 5.97 -5.82
N THR A 175 -14.70 6.76 -6.67
CA THR A 175 -15.35 7.90 -7.34
C THR A 175 -15.18 7.76 -8.86
N PRO A 176 -15.98 8.45 -9.68
CA PRO A 176 -15.77 8.48 -11.13
C PRO A 176 -14.38 9.01 -11.53
N GLY A 177 -13.76 9.87 -10.70
CA GLY A 177 -12.45 10.44 -10.93
C GLY A 177 -11.27 9.58 -10.45
N GLY A 178 -11.52 8.49 -9.73
CA GLY A 178 -10.47 7.60 -9.23
C GLY A 178 -10.75 7.02 -7.84
N ILE A 179 -9.76 6.28 -7.35
CA ILE A 179 -9.79 5.61 -6.05
C ILE A 179 -8.95 6.43 -5.07
N ARG A 180 -9.49 6.65 -3.87
CA ARG A 180 -8.82 7.34 -2.76
C ARG A 180 -8.90 6.48 -1.52
N LEU A 181 -7.92 6.64 -0.64
CA LEU A 181 -7.89 5.99 0.66
C LEU A 181 -8.05 7.06 1.73
N ARG A 182 -8.77 6.75 2.80
CA ARG A 182 -8.91 7.66 3.93
C ARG A 182 -9.04 6.94 5.26
N LYS A 183 -8.75 7.63 6.34
CA LYS A 183 -9.09 7.15 7.68
C LYS A 183 -10.61 7.19 7.90
N ARG A 184 -11.13 6.25 8.67
CA ARG A 184 -12.55 6.20 9.07
C ARG A 184 -12.92 7.44 9.89
N ILE A 185 -12.03 7.84 10.81
CA ILE A 185 -12.15 9.08 11.59
C ILE A 185 -11.25 10.12 10.93
N LEU A 186 -11.85 11.16 10.34
CA LEU A 186 -11.10 12.16 9.59
C LEU A 186 -10.30 13.12 10.47
N ASP A 187 -10.88 13.53 11.61
CA ASP A 187 -10.27 14.49 12.53
C ASP A 187 -9.08 13.88 13.29
N VAL A 188 -7.93 14.57 13.26
CA VAL A 188 -6.68 14.14 13.89
C VAL A 188 -6.83 13.93 15.40
N ASN A 189 -7.52 14.84 16.09
CA ASN A 189 -7.65 14.78 17.55
C ASN A 189 -8.56 13.62 17.97
N GLN A 190 -9.62 13.37 17.19
CA GLN A 190 -10.51 12.24 17.43
C GLN A 190 -9.78 10.91 17.17
N ARG A 191 -8.96 10.80 16.13
CA ARG A 191 -8.11 9.60 15.89
C ARG A 191 -7.20 9.32 17.08
N ARG A 192 -6.48 10.34 17.55
CA ARG A 192 -5.57 10.21 18.71
C ARG A 192 -6.31 9.77 19.99
N LYS A 193 -7.52 10.31 20.23
CA LYS A 193 -8.35 9.89 21.36
C LYS A 193 -8.82 8.43 21.22
N ALA A 194 -9.25 8.03 20.02
CA ALA A 194 -9.67 6.66 19.73
C ALA A 194 -8.52 5.66 19.89
N GLY A 195 -7.32 6.00 19.40
CA GLY A 195 -6.12 5.17 19.56
C GLY A 195 -5.74 4.95 21.05
N LYS A 196 -5.78 6.00 21.87
CA LYS A 196 -5.52 5.87 23.32
C LYS A 196 -6.52 4.95 24.02
N ARG A 197 -7.80 4.99 23.64
CA ARG A 197 -8.84 4.09 24.23
C ARG A 197 -8.61 2.63 23.86
N ARG A 198 -8.16 2.34 22.60
CA ARG A 198 -7.84 0.97 22.17
C ARG A 198 -6.60 0.38 22.86
N ALA A 199 -5.65 1.21 23.24
CA ALA A 199 -4.43 0.79 23.94
C ALA A 199 -4.64 0.52 25.45
N GLN A 200 -5.79 0.93 26.02
CA GLN A 200 -6.13 0.78 27.44
C GLN A 200 -7.16 -0.32 27.73
N GLY A 201 -7.73 -0.94 26.70
CA GLY A 201 -8.65 -2.07 26.80
C GLY A 201 -8.07 -3.32 26.16
#